data_29f3d9f0fd63c6f6bbaa76cacdfd9cee
#
_entry.id   29f3d9f0fd63c6f6bbaa76cacdfd9cee
#
_cell.length_a   1.000
_cell.length_b   1.000
_cell.length_c   1.000
_cell.angle_alpha   90.00
_cell.angle_beta   90.00
_cell.angle_gamma   90.00
#
_symmetry.space_group_name_H-M   'P 1'
#
loop_
_entity.id
_entity.type
_entity.pdbx_description
1 polymer ?
#
loop_
_entity_poly.entity_id
_entity_poly.type
_entity_poly.pdbx_seq_one_letter_code
_entity_poly.pdbx_strand_id
1 'polypeptide(L)'
;MMNAQDIKNGTCIRMDGKLYFVIEFLHVKPGKGNTFMRTTLKDVVDGRVIERRFNIGEKLEDVRVERRPYQFVYKEGEEFIFMNQETYDQHPISKSLINGVDFLVEGAILEVVSDASSDTVLYADMPVKVLMKVTYTEPGMKGDTATNTLKPATVESGATVRVPLFITEGETIEIDTRDGSYLGRVKSQF
;
A
#
# COMPACT_ATOMS: atom_id res chain seq x y z
N MET A 1 13.78 2.96 21.86
CA MET A 1 14.81 1.90 21.71
C MET A 1 14.29 0.61 22.35
N MET A 2 14.25 -0.46 21.56
CA MET A 2 13.85 -1.79 22.01
C MET A 2 15.03 -2.77 21.90
N ASN A 3 14.96 -3.91 22.56
CA ASN A 3 15.91 -4.99 22.34
C ASN A 3 15.44 -5.87 21.18
N ALA A 4 16.37 -6.45 20.43
CA ALA A 4 16.02 -7.35 19.33
C ALA A 4 15.16 -8.55 19.75
N GLN A 5 15.30 -9.02 20.99
CA GLN A 5 14.49 -10.10 21.55
C GLN A 5 13.00 -9.74 21.75
N ASP A 6 12.67 -8.44 21.75
CA ASP A 6 11.31 -7.93 21.96
C ASP A 6 10.55 -7.68 20.63
N ILE A 7 11.18 -8.00 19.49
CA ILE A 7 10.60 -7.89 18.16
C ILE A 7 9.33 -8.73 18.06
N LYS A 8 8.31 -8.13 17.44
CA LYS A 8 7.04 -8.79 17.07
C LYS A 8 6.66 -8.45 15.63
N ASN A 9 5.79 -9.24 15.05
CA ASN A 9 5.22 -8.92 13.74
C ASN A 9 4.48 -7.57 13.81
N GLY A 10 4.69 -6.72 12.82
CA GLY A 10 4.15 -5.37 12.77
C GLY A 10 4.98 -4.31 13.52
N THR A 11 6.05 -4.70 14.21
CA THR A 11 6.99 -3.73 14.79
C THR A 11 7.62 -2.90 13.68
N CYS A 12 7.59 -1.56 13.82
CA CYS A 12 8.28 -0.64 12.93
C CYS A 12 9.63 -0.27 13.53
N ILE A 13 10.70 -0.46 12.77
CA ILE A 13 12.07 -0.12 13.18
C ILE A 13 12.71 0.82 12.16
N ARG A 14 13.57 1.72 12.66
CA ARG A 14 14.43 2.54 11.81
C ARG A 14 15.81 1.91 11.74
N MET A 15 16.32 1.74 10.54
CA MET A 15 17.63 1.18 10.26
C MET A 15 18.22 1.84 9.02
N ASP A 16 19.45 2.34 9.12
CA ASP A 16 20.16 3.01 8.01
C ASP A 16 19.34 4.14 7.34
N GLY A 17 18.60 4.90 8.15
CA GLY A 17 17.75 6.01 7.70
C GLY A 17 16.43 5.59 7.03
N LYS A 18 16.15 4.29 6.94
CA LYS A 18 14.93 3.73 6.38
C LYS A 18 14.04 3.12 7.46
N LEU A 19 12.76 3.06 7.17
CA LEU A 19 11.76 2.41 8.02
C LEU A 19 11.39 1.04 7.48
N TYR A 20 11.33 0.07 8.37
CA TYR A 20 10.97 -1.31 8.06
C TYR A 20 9.89 -1.82 9.00
N PHE A 21 8.93 -2.54 8.44
CA PHE A 21 8.04 -3.38 9.23
C PHE A 21 8.60 -4.80 9.34
N VAL A 22 8.55 -5.34 10.54
CA VAL A 22 8.82 -6.76 10.77
C VAL A 22 7.59 -7.56 10.33
N ILE A 23 7.72 -8.33 9.26
CA ILE A 23 6.63 -9.18 8.75
C ILE A 23 6.74 -10.61 9.28
N GLU A 24 7.95 -11.06 9.62
CA GLU A 24 8.21 -12.36 10.22
C GLU A 24 9.45 -12.30 11.11
N PHE A 25 9.45 -13.06 12.19
CA PHE A 25 10.64 -13.23 13.03
C PHE A 25 10.75 -14.66 13.55
N LEU A 26 11.97 -15.10 13.73
CA LEU A 26 12.30 -16.40 14.29
C LEU A 26 13.45 -16.28 15.30
N HIS A 27 13.23 -16.77 16.51
CA HIS A 27 14.25 -16.88 17.54
C HIS A 27 15.07 -18.15 17.31
N VAL A 28 16.31 -18.01 16.87
CA VAL A 28 17.20 -19.14 16.52
C VAL A 28 18.18 -19.38 17.67
N LYS A 29 18.13 -20.59 18.24
CA LYS A 29 19.05 -21.08 19.24
C LYS A 29 19.91 -22.17 18.61
N PRO A 30 21.07 -21.85 18.02
CA PRO A 30 21.94 -22.86 17.42
C PRO A 30 22.55 -23.74 18.51
N GLY A 31 22.83 -25.01 18.18
CA GLY A 31 23.49 -25.92 19.10
C GLY A 31 24.92 -25.50 19.48
N LYS A 32 25.56 -24.70 18.62
CA LYS A 32 26.84 -24.02 18.88
C LYS A 32 26.73 -22.58 18.35
N GLY A 33 27.13 -21.61 19.18
CA GLY A 33 27.08 -20.17 18.85
C GLY A 33 26.01 -19.38 19.59
N ASN A 34 25.98 -18.08 19.35
CA ASN A 34 25.08 -17.17 20.03
C ASN A 34 23.66 -17.25 19.45
N THR A 35 22.68 -17.12 20.33
CA THR A 35 21.28 -16.98 19.95
C THR A 35 21.07 -15.66 19.20
N PHE A 36 20.29 -15.69 18.14
CA PHE A 36 19.95 -14.51 17.35
C PHE A 36 18.49 -14.51 16.89
N MET A 37 18.01 -13.34 16.53
CA MET A 37 16.70 -13.14 15.87
C MET A 37 16.91 -13.07 14.36
N ARG A 38 16.30 -13.98 13.60
CA ARG A 38 16.18 -13.86 12.16
C ARG A 38 14.87 -13.17 11.84
N THR A 39 14.93 -12.09 11.09
CA THR A 39 13.75 -11.29 10.77
C THR A 39 13.61 -11.11 9.28
N THR A 40 12.38 -11.07 8.83
CA THR A 40 12.00 -10.64 7.50
C THR A 40 11.41 -9.25 7.62
N LEU A 41 12.03 -8.29 6.96
CA LEU A 41 11.72 -6.87 7.04
C LEU A 41 11.18 -6.39 5.70
N LYS A 42 10.11 -5.60 5.73
CA LYS A 42 9.56 -4.94 4.55
C LYS A 42 9.84 -3.44 4.65
N ASP A 43 10.54 -2.89 3.65
CA ASP A 43 10.71 -1.44 3.51
C ASP A 43 9.35 -0.77 3.36
N VAL A 44 9.11 0.27 4.15
CA VAL A 44 7.83 0.97 4.20
C VAL A 44 7.54 1.75 2.91
N VAL A 45 8.59 2.25 2.25
CA VAL A 45 8.44 3.14 1.08
C VAL A 45 8.42 2.34 -0.23
N ASP A 46 9.41 1.46 -0.44
CA ASP A 46 9.56 0.75 -1.72
C ASP A 46 8.98 -0.69 -1.69
N GLY A 47 8.56 -1.15 -0.52
CA GLY A 47 7.96 -2.48 -0.34
C GLY A 47 8.94 -3.65 -0.46
N ARG A 48 10.24 -3.39 -0.62
CA ARG A 48 11.25 -4.44 -0.71
C ARG A 48 11.32 -5.24 0.58
N VAL A 49 11.48 -6.54 0.41
CA VAL A 49 11.61 -7.47 1.52
C VAL A 49 13.08 -7.90 1.63
N ILE A 50 13.63 -7.77 2.84
CA ILE A 50 14.99 -8.18 3.16
C ILE A 50 15.00 -9.10 4.38
N GLU A 51 15.97 -9.98 4.48
CA GLU A 51 16.26 -10.73 5.71
C GLU A 51 17.37 -10.04 6.49
N ARG A 52 17.18 -9.93 7.80
CA ARG A 52 18.17 -9.39 8.72
C ARG A 52 18.28 -10.26 9.98
N ARG A 53 19.50 -10.43 10.45
CA ARG A 53 19.80 -11.08 11.73
C ARG A 53 20.18 -10.01 12.75
N PHE A 54 19.61 -10.11 13.94
CA PHE A 54 19.96 -9.27 15.07
C PHE A 54 20.44 -10.16 16.21
N ASN A 55 21.52 -9.75 16.85
CA ASN A 55 21.99 -10.46 18.04
C ASN A 55 21.05 -10.21 19.22
N ILE A 56 20.93 -11.18 20.12
CA ILE A 56 20.17 -10.99 21.35
C ILE A 56 20.80 -9.86 22.16
N GLY A 57 19.98 -8.90 22.61
CA GLY A 57 20.44 -7.71 23.32
C GLY A 57 20.86 -6.53 22.43
N GLU A 58 20.92 -6.72 21.10
CA GLU A 58 21.12 -5.61 20.16
C GLU A 58 19.99 -4.58 20.31
N LYS A 59 20.36 -3.30 20.38
CA LYS A 59 19.41 -2.20 20.50
C LYS A 59 18.93 -1.76 19.14
N LEU A 60 17.63 -1.66 18.97
CA LEU A 60 16.97 -1.22 17.75
C LEU A 60 16.18 0.07 18.03
N GLU A 61 16.17 0.97 17.06
CA GLU A 61 15.30 2.13 17.09
C GLU A 61 13.89 1.70 16.64
N ASP A 62 13.00 1.52 17.62
CA ASP A 62 11.58 1.29 17.35
C ASP A 62 10.87 2.62 17.12
N VAL A 63 9.95 2.63 16.15
CA VAL A 63 9.13 3.78 15.81
C VAL A 63 7.68 3.42 16.11
N ARG A 64 7.07 4.17 17.01
CA ARG A 64 5.65 4.05 17.30
C ARG A 64 4.88 4.76 16.20
N VAL A 65 4.00 4.04 15.50
CA VAL A 65 3.19 4.58 14.41
C VAL A 65 1.74 4.74 14.83
N GLU A 66 1.11 5.78 14.32
CA GLU A 66 -0.33 6.01 14.38
C GLU A 66 -0.93 5.91 12.99
N ARG A 67 -2.13 5.35 12.90
CA ARG A 67 -2.88 5.18 11.67
C ARG A 67 -4.18 5.95 11.77
N ARG A 68 -4.43 6.85 10.81
CA ARG A 68 -5.62 7.68 10.80
C ARG A 68 -6.21 7.79 9.40
N PRO A 69 -7.54 7.89 9.25
CA PRO A 69 -8.17 8.10 7.96
C PRO A 69 -8.00 9.56 7.51
N TYR A 70 -7.52 9.74 6.29
CA TYR A 70 -7.45 11.04 5.61
C TYR A 70 -8.19 10.96 4.29
N GLN A 71 -8.85 12.04 3.92
CA GLN A 71 -9.51 12.17 2.62
C GLN A 71 -8.65 12.96 1.65
N PHE A 72 -8.46 12.41 0.44
CA PHE A 72 -7.84 13.16 -0.64
C PHE A 72 -8.77 14.27 -1.14
N VAL A 73 -8.29 15.51 -1.12
CA VAL A 73 -9.09 16.68 -1.50
C VAL A 73 -8.75 17.16 -2.90
N TYR A 74 -7.48 17.49 -3.16
CA TYR A 74 -7.01 17.95 -4.48
C TYR A 74 -5.50 17.76 -4.64
N LYS A 75 -5.05 17.87 -5.88
CA LYS A 75 -3.62 17.83 -6.22
C LYS A 75 -3.09 19.24 -6.47
N GLU A 76 -1.94 19.55 -5.91
CA GLU A 76 -1.21 20.81 -6.12
C GLU A 76 0.24 20.49 -6.53
N GLY A 77 0.55 20.66 -7.82
CA GLY A 77 1.87 20.29 -8.35
C GLY A 77 2.15 18.78 -8.19
N GLU A 78 3.23 18.46 -7.49
CA GLU A 78 3.61 17.08 -7.17
C GLU A 78 3.10 16.62 -5.80
N GLU A 79 2.39 17.48 -5.08
CA GLU A 79 1.83 17.18 -3.77
C GLU A 79 0.33 16.90 -3.87
N PHE A 80 -0.10 16.00 -3.02
CA PHE A 80 -1.50 15.62 -2.87
C PHE A 80 -1.98 16.13 -1.53
N ILE A 81 -3.03 16.94 -1.53
CA ILE A 81 -3.57 17.55 -0.31
C ILE A 81 -4.63 16.64 0.28
N PHE A 82 -4.37 16.21 1.49
CA PHE A 82 -5.24 15.34 2.28
C PHE A 82 -5.81 16.07 3.49
N MET A 83 -7.02 15.76 3.84
CA MET A 83 -7.69 16.29 5.03
C MET A 83 -7.86 15.17 6.07
N ASN A 84 -7.34 15.41 7.26
CA ASN A 84 -7.58 14.52 8.41
C ASN A 84 -9.07 14.48 8.72
N GLN A 85 -9.66 13.30 8.80
CA GLN A 85 -11.09 13.13 9.03
C GLN A 85 -11.53 13.40 10.47
N GLU A 86 -10.58 13.51 11.41
CA GLU A 86 -10.85 13.81 12.82
C GLU A 86 -10.66 15.29 13.13
N THR A 87 -9.57 15.90 12.65
CA THR A 87 -9.22 17.29 12.96
C THR A 87 -9.56 18.29 11.85
N TYR A 88 -9.84 17.80 10.64
CA TYR A 88 -10.11 18.57 9.43
C TYR A 88 -8.92 19.43 8.93
N ASP A 89 -7.74 19.22 9.52
CA ASP A 89 -6.52 19.87 9.04
C ASP A 89 -6.10 19.29 7.70
N GLN A 90 -5.58 20.15 6.84
CA GLN A 90 -5.05 19.76 5.54
C GLN A 90 -3.54 19.58 5.61
N HIS A 91 -3.05 18.47 5.03
CA HIS A 91 -1.64 18.14 4.98
C HIS A 91 -1.22 17.74 3.56
N PRO A 92 -0.12 18.29 3.04
CA PRO A 92 0.45 17.83 1.79
C PRO A 92 1.17 16.50 2.00
N ILE A 93 0.94 15.55 1.10
CA ILE A 93 1.65 14.27 1.07
C ILE A 93 2.25 14.08 -0.31
N SER A 94 3.55 13.83 -0.35
CA SER A 94 4.29 13.60 -1.59
C SER A 94 3.79 12.33 -2.29
N LYS A 95 3.72 12.35 -3.61
CA LYS A 95 3.34 11.19 -4.44
C LYS A 95 4.11 9.93 -4.08
N SER A 96 5.40 10.06 -3.80
CA SER A 96 6.30 8.95 -3.47
C SER A 96 5.93 8.20 -2.18
N LEU A 97 5.16 8.82 -1.29
CA LEU A 97 4.72 8.25 -0.02
C LEU A 97 3.34 7.59 -0.11
N ILE A 98 2.67 7.67 -1.26
CA ILE A 98 1.31 7.17 -1.43
C ILE A 98 1.35 5.84 -2.18
N ASN A 99 1.02 4.76 -1.48
CA ASN A 99 0.92 3.44 -2.07
C ASN A 99 -0.44 3.29 -2.79
N GLY A 100 -0.40 2.88 -4.05
CA GLY A 100 -1.60 2.76 -4.88
C GLY A 100 -2.07 4.09 -5.49
N VAL A 101 -1.20 5.09 -5.58
CA VAL A 101 -1.50 6.44 -6.05
C VAL A 101 -2.15 6.50 -7.45
N ASP A 102 -1.88 5.53 -8.31
CA ASP A 102 -2.47 5.45 -9.66
C ASP A 102 -4.00 5.27 -9.62
N PHE A 103 -4.54 4.80 -8.51
CA PHE A 103 -5.98 4.61 -8.29
C PHE A 103 -6.61 5.70 -7.40
N LEU A 104 -5.87 6.75 -7.10
CA LEU A 104 -6.35 7.84 -6.26
C LEU A 104 -7.32 8.75 -7.04
N VAL A 105 -8.50 8.96 -6.46
CA VAL A 105 -9.51 9.91 -6.95
C VAL A 105 -9.90 10.87 -5.84
N GLU A 106 -10.35 12.07 -6.19
CA GLU A 106 -10.84 13.04 -5.21
C GLU A 106 -11.95 12.44 -4.35
N GLY A 107 -11.89 12.70 -3.06
CA GLY A 107 -12.82 12.15 -2.08
C GLY A 107 -12.44 10.77 -1.53
N ALA A 108 -11.41 10.10 -2.08
CA ALA A 108 -10.95 8.81 -1.57
C ALA A 108 -10.42 8.94 -0.14
N ILE A 109 -10.75 7.94 0.70
CA ILE A 109 -10.24 7.84 2.07
C ILE A 109 -9.06 6.88 2.07
N LEU A 110 -7.92 7.35 2.54
CA LEU A 110 -6.69 6.58 2.71
C LEU A 110 -6.36 6.44 4.19
N GLU A 111 -5.62 5.39 4.51
CA GLU A 111 -4.99 5.26 5.82
C GLU A 111 -3.61 5.94 5.79
N VAL A 112 -3.46 7.02 6.54
CA VAL A 112 -2.20 7.73 6.69
C VAL A 112 -1.50 7.23 7.95
N VAL A 113 -0.24 6.83 7.79
CA VAL A 113 0.62 6.34 8.85
C VAL A 113 1.65 7.39 9.20
N SER A 114 1.67 7.80 10.46
CA SER A 114 2.55 8.84 10.98
C SER A 114 3.40 8.32 12.13
N ASP A 115 4.56 8.93 12.32
CA ASP A 115 5.36 8.74 13.53
C ASP A 115 4.66 9.44 14.70
N ALA A 116 4.23 8.67 15.70
CA ALA A 116 3.49 9.19 16.84
C ALA A 116 4.27 10.18 17.70
N SER A 117 5.59 10.17 17.64
CA SER A 117 6.45 11.06 18.42
C SER A 117 6.65 12.44 17.79
N SER A 118 6.62 12.53 16.46
CA SER A 118 6.89 13.75 15.69
C SER A 118 5.73 14.23 14.86
N ASP A 119 4.64 13.45 14.78
CA ASP A 119 3.48 13.66 13.92
C ASP A 119 3.83 13.76 12.41
N THR A 120 5.00 13.24 12.06
CA THR A 120 5.49 13.22 10.68
C THR A 120 4.82 12.10 9.89
N VAL A 121 4.25 12.42 8.73
CA VAL A 121 3.69 11.41 7.82
C VAL A 121 4.80 10.54 7.27
N LEU A 122 4.66 9.24 7.44
CA LEU A 122 5.61 8.24 6.94
C LEU A 122 5.19 7.72 5.56
N TYR A 123 3.92 7.39 5.41
CA TYR A 123 3.31 6.97 4.15
C TYR A 123 1.78 6.97 4.25
N ALA A 124 1.13 6.79 3.11
CA ALA A 124 -0.32 6.62 3.01
C ALA A 124 -0.64 5.40 2.14
N ASP A 125 -1.63 4.62 2.56
CA ASP A 125 -2.09 3.44 1.86
C ASP A 125 -3.51 3.63 1.31
N MET A 126 -3.68 3.39 0.02
CA MET A 126 -4.99 3.16 -0.56
C MET A 126 -5.60 1.88 0.02
N PRO A 127 -6.93 1.79 0.12
CA PRO A 127 -7.58 0.51 0.38
C PRO A 127 -7.08 -0.54 -0.62
N VAL A 128 -6.88 -1.77 -0.15
CA VAL A 128 -6.40 -2.88 -1.00
C VAL A 128 -7.30 -3.10 -2.21
N LYS A 129 -8.60 -2.94 -2.01
CA LYS A 129 -9.62 -3.07 -3.06
C LYS A 129 -10.36 -1.77 -3.26
N VAL A 130 -10.51 -1.37 -4.50
CA VAL A 130 -11.28 -0.19 -4.88
C VAL A 130 -12.26 -0.53 -6.00
N LEU A 131 -13.37 0.19 -6.01
CA LEU A 131 -14.34 0.14 -7.10
C LEU A 131 -14.10 1.32 -8.01
N MET A 132 -13.91 1.06 -9.30
CA MET A 132 -13.63 2.09 -10.30
C MET A 132 -14.47 1.90 -11.55
N LYS A 133 -14.96 3.02 -12.08
CA LYS A 133 -15.68 3.05 -13.33
C LYS A 133 -14.70 3.00 -14.50
N VAL A 134 -14.97 2.13 -15.48
CA VAL A 134 -14.24 2.10 -16.75
C VAL A 134 -14.68 3.29 -17.59
N THR A 135 -13.73 4.16 -17.90
CA THR A 135 -13.97 5.37 -18.71
C THR A 135 -13.71 5.15 -20.20
N TYR A 136 -12.80 4.22 -20.53
CA TYR A 136 -12.48 3.84 -21.90
C TYR A 136 -11.98 2.41 -21.99
N THR A 137 -12.46 1.68 -22.98
CA THR A 137 -11.91 0.39 -23.41
C THR A 137 -12.36 0.08 -24.82
N GLU A 138 -11.51 -0.61 -25.59
CA GLU A 138 -11.88 -1.08 -26.91
C GLU A 138 -12.84 -2.28 -26.83
N PRO A 139 -13.74 -2.45 -27.82
CA PRO A 139 -14.58 -3.64 -27.90
C PRO A 139 -13.70 -4.89 -28.02
N GLY A 140 -14.06 -5.95 -27.31
CA GLY A 140 -13.43 -7.26 -27.52
C GLY A 140 -13.70 -7.77 -28.93
N MET A 141 -12.65 -8.21 -29.65
CA MET A 141 -12.84 -8.75 -30.99
C MET A 141 -13.56 -10.11 -30.94
N LYS A 142 -14.61 -10.27 -31.79
CA LYS A 142 -15.22 -11.58 -32.01
C LYS A 142 -14.21 -12.47 -32.74
N GLY A 143 -13.75 -13.54 -32.09
CA GLY A 143 -12.81 -14.48 -32.67
C GLY A 143 -11.61 -14.81 -31.77
N ASP A 144 -11.33 -14.04 -30.73
CA ASP A 144 -10.34 -14.40 -29.72
C ASP A 144 -10.91 -15.51 -28.82
N THR A 145 -10.64 -16.75 -29.20
CA THR A 145 -11.10 -17.96 -28.49
C THR A 145 -10.21 -18.33 -27.31
N ALA A 146 -9.20 -17.52 -26.97
CA ALA A 146 -8.35 -17.75 -25.80
C ALA A 146 -9.14 -17.37 -24.53
N THR A 147 -9.42 -18.34 -23.68
CA THR A 147 -10.21 -18.22 -22.45
C THR A 147 -9.62 -17.28 -21.38
N ASN A 148 -8.41 -16.77 -21.58
CA ASN A 148 -7.70 -15.89 -20.63
C ASN A 148 -7.18 -14.60 -21.29
N THR A 149 -7.74 -14.19 -22.42
CA THR A 149 -7.30 -12.95 -23.09
C THR A 149 -7.84 -11.73 -22.32
N LEU A 150 -6.93 -10.82 -22.00
CA LEU A 150 -7.23 -9.56 -21.35
C LEU A 150 -6.99 -8.41 -22.33
N LYS A 151 -7.78 -7.36 -22.20
CA LYS A 151 -7.61 -6.09 -22.91
C LYS A 151 -7.31 -4.93 -21.95
N PRO A 152 -6.67 -3.85 -22.42
CA PRO A 152 -6.50 -2.66 -21.61
C PRO A 152 -7.82 -1.91 -21.44
N ALA A 153 -8.03 -1.36 -20.25
CA ALA A 153 -9.13 -0.45 -19.94
C ALA A 153 -8.59 0.70 -19.09
N THR A 154 -9.06 1.91 -19.40
CA THR A 154 -8.78 3.09 -18.58
C THR A 154 -9.90 3.27 -17.58
N VAL A 155 -9.55 3.50 -16.33
CA VAL A 155 -10.50 3.75 -15.24
C VAL A 155 -10.52 5.23 -14.85
N GLU A 156 -11.49 5.62 -14.05
CA GLU A 156 -11.74 7.02 -13.68
C GLU A 156 -10.56 7.76 -13.03
N SER A 157 -9.63 7.04 -12.40
CA SER A 157 -8.38 7.63 -11.89
C SER A 157 -7.34 7.96 -12.97
N GLY A 158 -7.58 7.57 -14.21
CA GLY A 158 -6.64 7.67 -15.32
C GLY A 158 -5.70 6.48 -15.47
N ALA A 159 -5.72 5.53 -14.53
CA ALA A 159 -4.91 4.32 -14.61
C ALA A 159 -5.41 3.36 -15.69
N THR A 160 -4.49 2.59 -16.27
CA THR A 160 -4.80 1.52 -17.21
C THR A 160 -4.67 0.16 -16.52
N VAL A 161 -5.72 -0.65 -16.62
CA VAL A 161 -5.77 -2.00 -16.04
C VAL A 161 -6.09 -3.03 -17.11
N ARG A 162 -5.72 -4.28 -16.86
CA ARG A 162 -6.03 -5.40 -17.77
C ARG A 162 -7.33 -6.04 -17.32
N VAL A 163 -8.32 -6.08 -18.21
CA VAL A 163 -9.67 -6.59 -17.94
C VAL A 163 -10.07 -7.68 -18.93
N PRO A 164 -11.02 -8.57 -18.56
CA PRO A 164 -11.60 -9.51 -19.51
C PRO A 164 -12.24 -8.82 -20.72
N LEU A 165 -12.30 -9.50 -21.84
CA LEU A 165 -12.82 -8.95 -23.11
C LEU A 165 -14.29 -8.48 -23.04
N PHE A 166 -15.08 -9.03 -22.12
CA PHE A 166 -16.50 -8.69 -21.98
C PHE A 166 -16.77 -7.37 -21.24
N ILE A 167 -15.75 -6.78 -20.63
CA ILE A 167 -15.89 -5.48 -19.94
C ILE A 167 -16.08 -4.37 -20.96
N THR A 168 -17.06 -3.50 -20.70
CA THR A 168 -17.40 -2.34 -21.55
C THR A 168 -17.28 -1.03 -20.78
N GLU A 169 -17.24 0.08 -21.52
CA GLU A 169 -17.26 1.41 -20.92
C GLU A 169 -18.49 1.62 -20.05
N GLY A 170 -18.31 2.34 -18.95
CA GLY A 170 -19.36 2.64 -17.97
C GLY A 170 -19.58 1.58 -16.91
N GLU A 171 -19.02 0.39 -17.05
CA GLU A 171 -19.08 -0.64 -16.02
C GLU A 171 -18.15 -0.30 -14.85
N THR A 172 -18.58 -0.69 -13.64
CA THR A 172 -17.77 -0.57 -12.42
C THR A 172 -17.09 -1.91 -12.16
N ILE A 173 -15.79 -1.85 -11.94
CA ILE A 173 -14.95 -3.01 -11.67
C ILE A 173 -14.24 -2.88 -10.32
N GLU A 174 -13.95 -3.99 -9.69
CA GLU A 174 -13.12 -4.09 -8.49
C GLU A 174 -11.67 -4.35 -8.89
N ILE A 175 -10.75 -3.57 -8.33
CA ILE A 175 -9.33 -3.58 -8.63
C ILE A 175 -8.55 -3.77 -7.33
N ASP A 176 -7.50 -4.60 -7.37
CA ASP A 176 -6.47 -4.65 -6.32
C ASP A 176 -5.47 -3.51 -6.56
N THR A 177 -5.39 -2.57 -5.61
CA THR A 177 -4.53 -1.38 -5.74
C THR A 177 -3.04 -1.68 -5.59
N ARG A 178 -2.67 -2.87 -5.10
CA ARG A 178 -1.27 -3.25 -4.88
C ARG A 178 -0.55 -3.59 -6.20
N ASP A 179 -1.26 -4.19 -7.13
CA ASP A 179 -0.71 -4.65 -8.42
C ASP A 179 -1.53 -4.19 -9.65
N GLY A 180 -2.68 -3.55 -9.43
CA GLY A 180 -3.58 -3.10 -10.49
C GLY A 180 -4.40 -4.21 -11.15
N SER A 181 -4.50 -5.38 -10.52
CA SER A 181 -5.23 -6.51 -11.09
C SER A 181 -6.74 -6.36 -10.98
N TYR A 182 -7.43 -6.83 -12.03
CA TYR A 182 -8.88 -6.94 -12.06
C TYR A 182 -9.34 -8.07 -11.13
N LEU A 183 -10.27 -7.79 -10.23
CA LEU A 183 -10.83 -8.77 -9.29
C LEU A 183 -12.24 -9.22 -9.66
N GLY A 184 -13.03 -8.34 -10.25
CA GLY A 184 -14.40 -8.68 -10.61
C GLY A 184 -15.19 -7.49 -11.16
N ARG A 185 -16.35 -7.78 -11.69
CA ARG A 185 -17.33 -6.80 -12.12
C ARG A 185 -18.39 -6.62 -11.06
N VAL A 186 -18.71 -5.37 -10.73
CA VAL A 186 -19.83 -5.06 -9.84
C VAL A 186 -21.13 -5.13 -10.66
N LYS A 187 -22.03 -6.01 -10.26
CA LYS A 187 -23.37 -6.02 -10.83
C LYS A 187 -24.12 -4.82 -10.28
N SER A 188 -24.62 -3.94 -11.15
CA SER A 188 -25.58 -2.92 -10.76
C SER A 188 -26.81 -3.62 -10.17
N GLN A 189 -27.06 -3.38 -8.89
CA GLN A 189 -28.36 -3.72 -8.32
C GLN A 189 -29.34 -2.66 -8.83
N PHE A 190 -30.30 -3.09 -9.65
CA PHE A 190 -31.47 -2.30 -10.01
C PHE A 190 -32.39 -2.19 -8.80
#